data_7e5062b0af2d4d09fe2c77a609559f32
#
_entry.id   7e5062b0af2d4d09fe2c77a609559f32
#
_cell.length_a   1.000
_cell.length_b   1.000
_cell.length_c   1.000
_cell.angle_alpha   90.00
_cell.angle_beta   90.00
_cell.angle_gamma   90.00
#
_symmetry.space_group_name_H-M   'P 1'
#
loop_
_entity.id
_entity.type
_entity.pdbx_description
1 polymer ?
#
loop_
_entity_poly.entity_id
_entity_poly.type
_entity_poly.pdbx_seq_one_letter_code
_entity_poly.pdbx_strand_id
1 'polypeptide(L)'
;MASTVSDGKVFNLLFAGVGGQGVLLGAEITALAAVSEGYDVKQTEVHGVSQRGGSVETHVRFGARVWSPVVTPGKADLVVGLEVLEALRFAHFANLREGLILVNQHEIIPGSVKNAEQDYPHGSVEFMRSRGYRVLPLEASRLARDLGDARMANVVMIGAASTVLPLPHDAWLETLHRRIPERFRQSNLEAFAAGREAACDVEALRAPRPERS
;
A
#
# COMPACT_ATOMS: atom_id res chain seq x y z
N MET A 1 1.56 12.05 26.78
CA MET A 1 1.23 10.62 26.53
C MET A 1 2.48 9.96 25.99
N ALA A 2 2.96 8.87 26.60
CA ALA A 2 4.21 8.26 26.23
C ALA A 2 4.07 7.63 24.84
N SER A 3 4.88 8.09 23.88
CA SER A 3 5.03 7.53 22.55
C SER A 3 5.48 6.07 22.69
N THR A 4 4.65 5.13 22.26
CA THR A 4 5.01 3.73 22.07
C THR A 4 5.83 3.55 20.78
N VAL A 5 6.89 4.35 20.63
CA VAL A 5 7.89 4.10 19.59
C VAL A 5 8.55 2.77 19.92
N SER A 6 8.18 1.70 19.21
CA SER A 6 8.68 0.35 19.46
C SER A 6 10.20 0.34 19.33
N ASP A 7 10.86 -0.11 20.38
CA ASP A 7 12.31 -0.11 20.54
C ASP A 7 12.97 -0.86 19.37
N GLY A 8 13.60 -0.11 18.47
CA GLY A 8 14.50 -0.63 17.45
C GLY A 8 13.90 -1.12 16.11
N LYS A 9 12.60 -1.34 15.98
CA LYS A 9 12.01 -1.79 14.70
C LYS A 9 11.82 -0.63 13.73
N VAL A 10 12.30 -0.80 12.48
CA VAL A 10 11.98 0.07 11.34
C VAL A 10 10.94 -0.64 10.48
N PHE A 11 9.80 0.00 10.27
CA PHE A 11 8.77 -0.47 9.36
C PHE A 11 9.12 -0.03 7.94
N ASN A 12 9.03 -0.97 7.00
CA ASN A 12 9.42 -0.81 5.62
C ASN A 12 8.21 -1.02 4.72
N LEU A 13 7.79 0.03 4.04
CA LEU A 13 6.63 0.01 3.16
C LEU A 13 7.03 0.37 1.74
N LEU A 14 6.36 -0.25 0.79
CA LEU A 14 6.47 0.08 -0.61
C LEU A 14 5.06 0.25 -1.19
N PHE A 15 4.82 1.41 -1.80
CA PHE A 15 3.62 1.67 -2.59
C PHE A 15 3.98 1.55 -4.06
N ALA A 16 3.19 0.81 -4.82
CA ALA A 16 3.39 0.60 -6.25
C ALA A 16 2.08 0.78 -7.02
N GLY A 17 2.18 1.32 -8.21
CA GLY A 17 1.03 1.51 -9.08
C GLY A 17 1.39 2.22 -10.37
N VAL A 18 0.37 2.60 -11.11
CA VAL A 18 0.49 3.34 -12.36
C VAL A 18 0.32 4.84 -12.10
N GLY A 19 1.07 5.66 -12.78
CA GLY A 19 1.00 7.12 -12.67
C GLY A 19 -0.43 7.64 -12.85
N GLY A 20 -0.92 8.39 -11.84
CA GLY A 20 -2.30 8.89 -11.76
C GLY A 20 -3.18 8.14 -10.74
N GLN A 21 -2.76 7.00 -10.21
CA GLN A 21 -3.53 6.24 -9.20
C GLN A 21 -3.40 6.78 -7.77
N GLY A 22 -2.58 7.81 -7.54
CA GLY A 22 -2.40 8.38 -6.20
C GLY A 22 -1.43 7.60 -5.32
N VAL A 23 -0.45 6.90 -5.91
CA VAL A 23 0.66 6.21 -5.20
C VAL A 23 1.33 7.14 -4.20
N LEU A 24 1.72 8.34 -4.68
CA LEU A 24 2.39 9.36 -3.86
C LEU A 24 1.53 9.84 -2.71
N LEU A 25 0.23 10.09 -2.96
CA LEU A 25 -0.69 10.54 -1.92
C LEU A 25 -0.85 9.48 -0.82
N GLY A 26 -0.93 8.20 -1.20
CA GLY A 26 -1.00 7.10 -0.24
C GLY A 26 0.23 7.01 0.65
N ALA A 27 1.40 7.10 0.04
CA ALA A 27 2.68 7.10 0.74
C ALA A 27 2.83 8.34 1.66
N GLU A 28 2.47 9.52 1.17
CA GLU A 28 2.52 10.78 1.93
C GLU A 28 1.60 10.76 3.16
N ILE A 29 0.35 10.31 3.01
CA ILE A 29 -0.58 10.18 4.14
C ILE A 29 0.00 9.23 5.20
N THR A 30 0.56 8.09 4.77
CA THR A 30 1.19 7.12 5.68
C THR A 30 2.40 7.72 6.40
N ALA A 31 3.25 8.43 5.68
CA ALA A 31 4.42 9.10 6.24
C ALA A 31 4.02 10.17 7.26
N LEU A 32 3.03 11.00 6.95
CA LEU A 32 2.54 12.06 7.84
C LEU A 32 1.86 11.50 9.10
N ALA A 33 1.11 10.41 8.98
CA ALA A 33 0.54 9.72 10.14
C ALA A 33 1.64 9.15 11.06
N ALA A 34 2.73 8.62 10.50
CA ALA A 34 3.87 8.16 11.29
C ALA A 34 4.63 9.35 11.95
N VAL A 35 4.79 10.47 11.24
CA VAL A 35 5.40 11.69 11.80
C VAL A 35 4.59 12.23 12.97
N SER A 36 3.25 12.23 12.90
CA SER A 36 2.40 12.71 13.99
C SER A 36 2.54 11.88 15.28
N GLU A 37 2.95 10.62 15.15
CA GLU A 37 3.22 9.72 16.28
C GLU A 37 4.68 9.77 16.76
N GLY A 38 5.48 10.70 16.24
CA GLY A 38 6.86 10.94 16.69
C GLY A 38 7.90 10.00 16.07
N TYR A 39 7.57 9.24 15.04
CA TYR A 39 8.55 8.42 14.32
C TYR A 39 9.51 9.27 13.48
N ASP A 40 10.78 8.83 13.36
CA ASP A 40 11.68 9.27 12.29
C ASP A 40 11.22 8.60 10.99
N VAL A 41 10.89 9.42 9.98
CA VAL A 41 10.32 8.96 8.71
C VAL A 41 11.22 9.36 7.56
N LYS A 42 11.44 8.44 6.63
CA LYS A 42 12.10 8.71 5.35
C LYS A 42 11.19 8.20 4.23
N GLN A 43 11.03 9.05 3.22
CA GLN A 43 10.30 8.72 2.01
C GLN A 43 11.15 9.01 0.79
N THR A 44 11.03 8.19 -0.25
CA THR A 44 11.62 8.45 -1.56
C THR A 44 10.73 7.89 -2.66
N GLU A 45 10.74 8.57 -3.78
CA GLU A 45 9.98 8.20 -4.97
C GLU A 45 10.95 7.72 -6.05
N VAL A 46 10.55 6.69 -6.75
CA VAL A 46 11.20 6.24 -7.98
C VAL A 46 10.14 6.15 -9.06
N HIS A 47 10.33 6.88 -10.12
CA HIS A 47 9.42 6.82 -11.27
C HIS A 47 10.23 6.70 -12.55
N GLY A 48 9.66 5.98 -13.53
CA GLY A 48 10.21 5.89 -14.87
C GLY A 48 10.10 7.23 -15.61
N VAL A 49 10.67 7.29 -16.80
CA VAL A 49 10.67 8.47 -17.68
C VAL A 49 9.24 8.95 -18.04
N SER A 50 8.26 8.05 -18.02
CA SER A 50 6.85 8.36 -18.30
C SER A 50 6.09 8.72 -17.02
N GLN A 51 5.78 10.00 -16.83
CA GLN A 51 4.99 10.48 -15.68
C GLN A 51 3.49 10.11 -15.74
N ARG A 52 2.96 9.73 -16.90
CA ARG A 52 1.56 9.31 -17.06
C ARG A 52 1.50 7.91 -17.64
N GLY A 53 0.82 7.01 -16.94
CA GLY A 53 0.67 5.61 -17.36
C GLY A 53 1.93 4.76 -17.21
N GLY A 54 3.01 5.29 -16.62
CA GLY A 54 4.22 4.54 -16.26
C GLY A 54 4.15 3.98 -14.84
N SER A 55 5.01 3.00 -14.56
CA SER A 55 5.21 2.45 -13.22
C SER A 55 5.72 3.54 -12.26
N VAL A 56 5.13 3.61 -11.09
CA VAL A 56 5.53 4.50 -9.99
C VAL A 56 5.68 3.66 -8.74
N GLU A 57 6.83 3.80 -8.07
CA GLU A 57 7.04 3.22 -6.76
C GLU A 57 7.43 4.29 -5.75
N THR A 58 6.99 4.11 -4.51
CA THR A 58 7.33 5.00 -3.41
C THR A 58 7.65 4.17 -2.19
N HIS A 59 8.83 4.40 -1.63
CA HIS A 59 9.27 3.78 -0.39
C HIS A 59 8.95 4.70 0.78
N VAL A 60 8.39 4.12 1.85
CA VAL A 60 8.18 4.80 3.15
C VAL A 60 8.80 3.93 4.23
N ARG A 61 9.67 4.53 5.03
CA ARG A 61 10.27 3.84 6.17
C ARG A 61 10.10 4.69 7.41
N PHE A 62 9.69 4.07 8.51
CA PHE A 62 9.55 4.77 9.78
C PHE A 62 9.92 3.89 10.97
N GLY A 63 10.41 4.50 12.02
CA GLY A 63 10.86 3.84 13.23
C GLY A 63 11.45 4.84 14.23
N ALA A 64 12.09 4.36 15.29
CA ALA A 64 12.80 5.25 16.23
C ALA A 64 13.92 6.04 15.55
N ARG A 65 14.63 5.41 14.60
CA ARG A 65 15.65 6.04 13.75
C ARG A 65 15.73 5.36 12.40
N VAL A 66 15.73 6.11 11.31
CA VAL A 66 15.81 5.63 9.92
C VAL A 66 16.96 6.29 9.18
N TRP A 67 17.92 5.49 8.72
CA TRP A 67 19.15 6.01 8.09
C TRP A 67 19.07 6.10 6.56
N SER A 68 18.17 5.37 5.92
CA SER A 68 18.02 5.35 4.47
C SER A 68 16.54 5.32 4.09
N PRO A 69 16.12 6.05 3.05
CA PRO A 69 14.74 6.01 2.57
C PRO A 69 14.40 4.72 1.80
N VAL A 70 15.39 4.01 1.27
CA VAL A 70 15.16 2.88 0.35
C VAL A 70 14.91 1.60 1.12
N VAL A 71 13.83 0.92 0.80
CA VAL A 71 13.53 -0.44 1.27
C VAL A 71 14.40 -1.43 0.50
N THR A 72 15.05 -2.33 1.22
CA THR A 72 15.84 -3.41 0.61
C THR A 72 14.90 -4.51 0.11
N PRO A 73 15.13 -5.11 -1.07
CA PRO A 73 14.39 -6.29 -1.53
C PRO A 73 14.30 -7.39 -0.46
N GLY A 74 13.13 -7.98 -0.30
CA GLY A 74 12.86 -9.01 0.72
C GLY A 74 12.69 -8.47 2.15
N LYS A 75 12.63 -7.15 2.36
CA LYS A 75 12.54 -6.52 3.69
C LYS A 75 11.30 -5.65 3.90
N ALA A 76 10.41 -5.52 2.91
CA ALA A 76 9.18 -4.80 3.12
C ALA A 76 8.24 -5.56 4.06
N ASP A 77 7.77 -4.88 5.11
CA ASP A 77 6.70 -5.38 5.99
C ASP A 77 5.35 -5.31 5.26
N LEU A 78 5.21 -4.31 4.38
CA LEU A 78 4.00 -4.10 3.59
C LEU A 78 4.32 -3.60 2.18
N VAL A 79 3.75 -4.26 1.17
CA VAL A 79 3.67 -3.77 -0.21
C VAL A 79 2.22 -3.43 -0.50
N VAL A 80 1.95 -2.21 -0.95
CA VAL A 80 0.62 -1.73 -1.35
C VAL A 80 0.61 -1.54 -2.85
N GLY A 81 0.01 -2.48 -3.58
CA GLY A 81 -0.15 -2.42 -5.03
C GLY A 81 -1.51 -1.82 -5.41
N LEU A 82 -1.50 -0.66 -6.04
CA LEU A 82 -2.72 -0.02 -6.54
C LEU A 82 -3.21 -0.61 -7.87
N GLU A 83 -2.40 -1.48 -8.47
CA GLU A 83 -2.66 -2.20 -9.70
C GLU A 83 -2.01 -3.59 -9.63
N VAL A 84 -2.62 -4.60 -10.24
CA VAL A 84 -2.23 -6.01 -10.07
C VAL A 84 -0.83 -6.31 -10.62
N LEU A 85 -0.52 -5.82 -11.83
CA LEU A 85 0.79 -6.06 -12.46
C LEU A 85 1.91 -5.31 -11.73
N GLU A 86 1.64 -4.12 -11.22
CA GLU A 86 2.61 -3.38 -10.42
C GLU A 86 2.84 -4.04 -9.06
N ALA A 87 1.78 -4.58 -8.41
CA ALA A 87 1.95 -5.41 -7.21
C ALA A 87 2.85 -6.63 -7.48
N LEU A 88 2.65 -7.33 -8.61
CA LEU A 88 3.49 -8.45 -9.01
C LEU A 88 4.94 -8.02 -9.27
N ARG A 89 5.14 -6.93 -10.00
CA ARG A 89 6.47 -6.37 -10.33
C ARG A 89 7.30 -6.12 -9.08
N PHE A 90 6.68 -5.56 -8.05
CA PHE A 90 7.34 -5.18 -6.79
C PHE A 90 7.16 -6.21 -5.66
N ALA A 91 6.54 -7.36 -5.91
CA ALA A 91 6.35 -8.42 -4.90
C ALA A 91 7.67 -8.87 -4.26
N HIS A 92 8.79 -8.83 -5.01
CA HIS A 92 10.11 -9.23 -4.53
C HIS A 92 10.66 -8.35 -3.38
N PHE A 93 10.07 -7.20 -3.11
CA PHE A 93 10.39 -6.40 -1.93
C PHE A 93 9.78 -6.96 -0.65
N ALA A 94 8.63 -7.66 -0.74
CA ALA A 94 7.96 -8.18 0.44
C ALA A 94 8.81 -9.24 1.17
N ASN A 95 8.83 -9.16 2.50
CA ASN A 95 9.42 -10.20 3.32
C ASN A 95 8.56 -11.47 3.22
N LEU A 96 9.16 -12.57 2.76
CA LEU A 96 8.43 -13.84 2.54
C LEU A 96 7.87 -14.45 3.83
N ARG A 97 8.47 -14.15 5.00
CA ARG A 97 8.03 -14.73 6.29
C ARG A 97 6.91 -13.90 6.93
N GLU A 98 7.08 -12.59 6.97
CA GLU A 98 6.24 -11.69 7.78
C GLU A 98 5.54 -10.62 6.93
N GLY A 99 6.06 -10.30 5.74
CA GLY A 99 5.54 -9.26 4.89
C GLY A 99 4.18 -9.62 4.29
N LEU A 100 3.39 -8.58 4.03
CA LEU A 100 2.08 -8.67 3.40
C LEU A 100 2.08 -7.86 2.11
N ILE A 101 1.40 -8.36 1.08
CA ILE A 101 1.08 -7.63 -0.14
C ILE A 101 -0.42 -7.35 -0.13
N LEU A 102 -0.80 -6.08 0.01
CA LEU A 102 -2.16 -5.61 -0.27
C LEU A 102 -2.24 -5.27 -1.76
N VAL A 103 -3.18 -5.82 -2.48
CA VAL A 103 -3.32 -5.55 -3.91
C VAL A 103 -4.75 -5.17 -4.28
N ASN A 104 -4.91 -4.01 -4.90
CA ASN A 104 -6.17 -3.65 -5.53
C ASN A 104 -6.35 -4.51 -6.79
N GLN A 105 -7.46 -5.25 -6.88
CA GLN A 105 -7.81 -6.09 -8.04
C GLN A 105 -8.25 -5.24 -9.24
N HIS A 106 -7.37 -4.34 -9.65
CA HIS A 106 -7.56 -3.46 -10.79
C HIS A 106 -6.45 -3.71 -11.81
N GLU A 107 -6.85 -4.04 -13.03
CA GLU A 107 -5.95 -4.31 -14.15
C GLU A 107 -5.92 -3.12 -15.09
N ILE A 108 -4.74 -2.57 -15.32
CA ILE A 108 -4.50 -1.53 -16.32
C ILE A 108 -3.59 -2.11 -17.39
N ILE A 109 -4.13 -2.31 -18.59
CA ILE A 109 -3.33 -2.83 -19.70
C ILE A 109 -2.29 -1.77 -20.11
N PRO A 110 -0.98 -2.04 -19.93
CA PRO A 110 0.06 -1.11 -20.35
C PRO A 110 -0.02 -0.79 -21.84
N GLY A 111 0.35 0.42 -22.23
CA GLY A 111 0.36 0.82 -23.64
C GLY A 111 1.27 -0.07 -24.51
N SER A 112 2.36 -0.61 -23.94
CA SER A 112 3.24 -1.58 -24.59
C SER A 112 2.55 -2.90 -24.90
N VAL A 113 1.60 -3.33 -24.07
CA VAL A 113 0.82 -4.57 -24.27
C VAL A 113 -0.30 -4.35 -25.28
N LYS A 114 -0.92 -3.15 -25.31
CA LYS A 114 -1.95 -2.82 -26.30
C LYS A 114 -1.46 -2.90 -27.76
N ASN A 115 -0.17 -2.69 -27.96
CA ASN A 115 0.46 -2.67 -29.27
C ASN A 115 1.27 -3.96 -29.59
N ALA A 116 1.35 -4.88 -28.62
CA ALA A 116 2.01 -6.18 -28.80
C ALA A 116 0.95 -7.28 -28.69
N GLU A 117 1.13 -8.36 -29.44
CA GLU A 117 0.31 -9.59 -29.34
C GLU A 117 0.56 -10.34 -28.01
N GLN A 118 0.69 -9.60 -26.90
CA GLN A 118 0.95 -10.18 -25.57
C GLN A 118 -0.29 -10.00 -24.70
N ASP A 119 -0.72 -11.10 -24.10
CA ASP A 119 -1.83 -11.08 -23.13
C ASP A 119 -1.39 -10.43 -21.80
N TYR A 120 -2.33 -9.74 -21.16
CA TYR A 120 -2.13 -9.28 -19.78
C TYR A 120 -1.96 -10.53 -18.87
N PRO A 121 -0.99 -10.53 -17.93
CA PRO A 121 -0.71 -11.70 -17.08
C PRO A 121 -1.82 -11.87 -16.01
N HIS A 122 -2.96 -12.39 -16.43
CA HIS A 122 -4.03 -12.80 -15.52
C HIS A 122 -3.54 -13.84 -14.51
N GLY A 123 -4.16 -13.90 -13.31
CA GLY A 123 -3.75 -14.85 -12.27
C GLY A 123 -2.50 -14.43 -11.48
N SER A 124 -2.11 -13.15 -11.54
CA SER A 124 -0.94 -12.62 -10.83
C SER A 124 -1.02 -12.79 -9.31
N VAL A 125 -2.23 -12.72 -8.71
CA VAL A 125 -2.43 -12.94 -7.28
C VAL A 125 -2.11 -14.38 -6.90
N GLU A 126 -2.63 -15.36 -7.64
CA GLU A 126 -2.40 -16.79 -7.46
C GLU A 126 -0.92 -17.12 -7.69
N PHE A 127 -0.30 -16.50 -8.69
CA PHE A 127 1.13 -16.65 -8.93
C PHE A 127 1.94 -16.14 -7.72
N MET A 128 1.69 -14.97 -7.19
CA MET A 128 2.38 -14.47 -6.00
C MET A 128 2.19 -15.42 -4.81
N ARG A 129 0.98 -15.92 -4.59
CA ARG A 129 0.68 -16.90 -3.52
C ARG A 129 1.44 -18.21 -3.72
N SER A 130 1.53 -18.72 -4.95
CA SER A 130 2.30 -19.93 -5.26
C SER A 130 3.80 -19.78 -4.98
N ARG A 131 4.31 -18.54 -5.07
CA ARG A 131 5.69 -18.19 -4.74
C ARG A 131 5.94 -17.98 -3.25
N GLY A 132 4.90 -18.16 -2.43
CA GLY A 132 5.01 -18.07 -0.97
C GLY A 132 4.72 -16.70 -0.38
N TYR A 133 4.31 -15.71 -1.17
CA TYR A 133 3.90 -14.42 -0.62
C TYR A 133 2.56 -14.50 0.10
N ARG A 134 2.39 -13.68 1.13
CA ARG A 134 1.07 -13.42 1.73
C ARG A 134 0.42 -12.29 0.94
N VAL A 135 -0.70 -12.59 0.32
CA VAL A 135 -1.38 -11.63 -0.57
C VAL A 135 -2.83 -11.49 -0.16
N LEU A 136 -3.25 -10.26 0.13
CA LEU A 136 -4.64 -9.87 0.34
C LEU A 136 -5.12 -9.06 -0.86
N PRO A 137 -5.91 -9.64 -1.75
CA PRO A 137 -6.58 -8.91 -2.82
C PRO A 137 -7.76 -8.13 -2.27
N LEU A 138 -7.96 -6.92 -2.76
CA LEU A 138 -9.04 -6.01 -2.39
C LEU A 138 -9.69 -5.42 -3.64
N GLU A 139 -11.00 -5.30 -3.62
CA GLU A 139 -11.79 -4.64 -4.67
C GLU A 139 -11.85 -3.11 -4.46
N ALA A 140 -10.69 -2.47 -4.16
CA ALA A 140 -10.65 -1.07 -3.77
C ALA A 140 -11.22 -0.13 -4.82
N SER A 141 -10.97 -0.41 -6.11
CA SER A 141 -11.54 0.38 -7.21
C SER A 141 -13.05 0.23 -7.32
N ARG A 142 -13.63 -0.92 -6.97
CA ARG A 142 -15.08 -1.12 -6.92
C ARG A 142 -15.67 -0.36 -5.73
N LEU A 143 -15.13 -0.55 -4.54
CA LEU A 143 -15.56 0.15 -3.33
C LEU A 143 -15.55 1.67 -3.52
N ALA A 144 -14.49 2.20 -4.12
CA ALA A 144 -14.39 3.63 -4.40
C ALA A 144 -15.48 4.12 -5.39
N ARG A 145 -15.78 3.33 -6.44
CA ARG A 145 -16.89 3.65 -7.37
C ARG A 145 -18.24 3.64 -6.69
N ASP A 146 -18.49 2.66 -5.82
CA ASP A 146 -19.74 2.51 -5.08
C ASP A 146 -19.97 3.71 -4.13
N LEU A 147 -18.87 4.32 -3.64
CA LEU A 147 -18.87 5.58 -2.87
C LEU A 147 -18.90 6.85 -3.73
N GLY A 148 -18.98 6.72 -5.06
CA GLY A 148 -19.18 7.82 -6.00
C GLY A 148 -17.94 8.34 -6.72
N ASP A 149 -16.71 7.95 -6.36
CA ASP A 149 -15.51 8.40 -7.06
C ASP A 149 -14.39 7.35 -7.06
N ALA A 150 -14.15 6.75 -8.23
CA ALA A 150 -13.09 5.74 -8.41
C ALA A 150 -11.67 6.23 -8.03
N ARG A 151 -11.44 7.54 -8.00
CA ARG A 151 -10.15 8.14 -7.61
C ARG A 151 -9.82 7.89 -6.14
N MET A 152 -10.82 7.57 -5.31
CA MET A 152 -10.61 7.26 -3.89
C MET A 152 -10.08 5.84 -3.63
N ALA A 153 -9.83 5.04 -4.67
CA ALA A 153 -9.30 3.68 -4.52
C ALA A 153 -7.97 3.64 -3.72
N ASN A 154 -7.11 4.64 -3.88
CA ASN A 154 -5.90 4.76 -3.07
C ASN A 154 -6.21 4.96 -1.59
N VAL A 155 -7.26 5.71 -1.24
CA VAL A 155 -7.66 5.94 0.16
C VAL A 155 -8.28 4.68 0.76
N VAL A 156 -9.06 3.91 -0.02
CA VAL A 156 -9.50 2.56 0.38
C VAL A 156 -8.29 1.68 0.70
N MET A 157 -7.26 1.66 -0.15
CA MET A 157 -6.04 0.89 0.08
C MET A 157 -5.26 1.37 1.32
N ILE A 158 -5.24 2.67 1.61
CA ILE A 158 -4.65 3.21 2.85
C ILE A 158 -5.46 2.75 4.07
N GLY A 159 -6.79 2.75 3.97
CA GLY A 159 -7.66 2.20 5.01
C GLY A 159 -7.30 0.76 5.36
N ALA A 160 -7.15 -0.09 4.35
CA ALA A 160 -6.68 -1.46 4.53
C ALA A 160 -5.27 -1.52 5.13
N ALA A 161 -4.32 -0.72 4.64
CA ALA A 161 -2.96 -0.66 5.17
C ALA A 161 -2.91 -0.25 6.65
N SER A 162 -3.84 0.62 7.08
CA SER A 162 -3.92 1.10 8.47
C SER A 162 -4.26 -0.01 9.47
N THR A 163 -4.82 -1.13 9.05
CA THR A 163 -5.11 -2.27 9.93
C THR A 163 -3.88 -3.10 10.26
N VAL A 164 -2.81 -2.97 9.46
CA VAL A 164 -1.58 -3.76 9.61
C VAL A 164 -0.40 -2.95 10.13
N LEU A 165 -0.50 -1.63 10.13
CA LEU A 165 0.56 -0.74 10.59
C LEU A 165 0.35 -0.34 12.06
N PRO A 166 1.42 -0.14 12.84
CA PRO A 166 1.33 0.17 14.26
C PRO A 166 1.09 1.67 14.50
N LEU A 167 0.14 2.23 13.79
CA LEU A 167 -0.23 3.65 13.93
C LEU A 167 -1.67 3.73 14.45
N PRO A 168 -1.95 4.59 15.45
CA PRO A 168 -3.29 4.77 15.99
C PRO A 168 -4.27 5.21 14.92
N HIS A 169 -5.52 4.78 15.05
CA HIS A 169 -6.58 5.16 14.13
C HIS A 169 -6.73 6.68 13.99
N ASP A 170 -6.64 7.38 15.11
CA ASP A 170 -6.80 8.84 15.16
C ASP A 170 -5.70 9.57 14.37
N ALA A 171 -4.46 9.06 14.37
CA ALA A 171 -3.36 9.62 13.58
C ALA A 171 -3.67 9.62 12.07
N TRP A 172 -4.33 8.57 11.60
CA TRP A 172 -4.79 8.48 10.21
C TRP A 172 -5.91 9.47 9.91
N LEU A 173 -6.94 9.53 10.78
CA LEU A 173 -8.07 10.43 10.60
C LEU A 173 -7.64 11.90 10.61
N GLU A 174 -6.78 12.30 11.55
CA GLU A 174 -6.25 13.65 11.61
C GLU A 174 -5.40 14.00 10.37
N THR A 175 -4.61 13.04 9.88
CA THR A 175 -3.80 13.24 8.69
C THR A 175 -4.68 13.40 7.45
N LEU A 176 -5.69 12.55 7.27
CA LEU A 176 -6.67 12.68 6.20
C LEU A 176 -7.40 14.01 6.27
N HIS A 177 -7.83 14.41 7.48
CA HIS A 177 -8.51 15.68 7.69
C HIS A 177 -7.66 16.88 7.28
N ARG A 178 -6.36 16.86 7.57
CA ARG A 178 -5.42 17.95 7.21
C ARG A 178 -5.03 17.92 5.72
N ARG A 179 -4.89 16.72 5.14
CA ARG A 179 -4.33 16.56 3.79
C ARG A 179 -5.38 16.63 2.69
N ILE A 180 -6.61 16.21 2.96
CA ILE A 180 -7.69 16.18 1.98
C ILE A 180 -8.46 17.51 2.00
N PRO A 181 -8.67 18.17 0.83
CA PRO A 181 -9.48 19.37 0.74
C PRO A 181 -10.88 19.16 1.32
N GLU A 182 -11.41 20.15 2.00
CA GLU A 182 -12.67 20.09 2.77
C GLU A 182 -13.82 19.46 1.98
N ARG A 183 -14.01 19.88 0.73
CA ARG A 183 -15.09 19.40 -0.16
C ARG A 183 -15.05 17.90 -0.44
N PHE A 184 -13.89 17.24 -0.25
CA PHE A 184 -13.72 15.81 -0.49
C PHE A 184 -13.50 15.01 0.80
N ARG A 185 -13.45 15.67 1.95
CA ARG A 185 -13.02 15.06 3.21
C ARG A 185 -13.96 13.94 3.64
N GLN A 186 -15.26 14.20 3.64
CA GLN A 186 -16.25 13.22 4.08
C GLN A 186 -16.18 11.92 3.25
N SER A 187 -16.21 12.04 1.92
CA SER A 187 -16.14 10.87 1.03
C SER A 187 -14.83 10.08 1.17
N ASN A 188 -13.72 10.78 1.43
CA ASN A 188 -12.44 10.10 1.65
C ASN A 188 -12.36 9.43 3.03
N LEU A 189 -13.00 9.96 4.05
CA LEU A 189 -13.12 9.27 5.35
C LEU A 189 -13.97 8.00 5.23
N GLU A 190 -15.05 8.05 4.46
CA GLU A 190 -15.88 6.87 4.13
C GLU A 190 -15.08 5.83 3.33
N ALA A 191 -14.29 6.26 2.35
CA ALA A 191 -13.41 5.38 1.59
C ALA A 191 -12.33 4.71 2.47
N PHE A 192 -11.75 5.46 3.40
CA PHE A 192 -10.81 4.94 4.39
C PHE A 192 -11.47 3.89 5.30
N ALA A 193 -12.67 4.17 5.82
CA ALA A 193 -13.42 3.25 6.65
C ALA A 193 -13.77 1.96 5.89
N ALA A 194 -14.25 2.07 4.65
CA ALA A 194 -14.53 0.91 3.78
C ALA A 194 -13.30 0.04 3.53
N GLY A 195 -12.12 0.66 3.38
CA GLY A 195 -10.86 -0.06 3.25
C GLY A 195 -10.48 -0.83 4.50
N ARG A 196 -10.68 -0.25 5.68
CA ARG A 196 -10.46 -0.94 6.96
C ARG A 196 -11.38 -2.14 7.12
N GLU A 197 -12.66 -1.98 6.78
CA GLU A 197 -13.65 -3.05 6.85
C GLU A 197 -13.31 -4.20 5.87
N ALA A 198 -12.94 -3.87 4.63
CA ALA A 198 -12.54 -4.85 3.62
C ALA A 198 -11.28 -5.65 4.00
N ALA A 199 -10.48 -5.14 4.92
CA ALA A 199 -9.26 -5.79 5.40
C ALA A 199 -9.45 -6.58 6.72
N CYS A 200 -10.67 -6.84 7.16
CA CYS A 200 -10.94 -7.55 8.43
C CYS A 200 -10.31 -8.95 8.48
N ASP A 201 -10.10 -9.62 7.34
CA ASP A 201 -9.48 -10.95 7.26
C ASP A 201 -7.93 -10.92 7.35
N VAL A 202 -7.32 -9.75 7.49
CA VAL A 202 -5.85 -9.60 7.55
C VAL A 202 -5.23 -10.38 8.73
N GLU A 203 -5.92 -10.47 9.87
CA GLU A 203 -5.42 -11.20 11.04
C GLU A 203 -5.23 -12.69 10.74
N ALA A 204 -6.12 -13.30 9.97
CA ALA A 204 -5.98 -14.69 9.53
C ALA A 204 -4.73 -14.90 8.66
N LEU A 205 -4.35 -13.90 7.87
CA LEU A 205 -3.13 -13.93 7.04
C LEU A 205 -1.85 -13.66 7.84
N ARG A 206 -1.94 -13.06 9.03
CA ARG A 206 -0.79 -12.78 9.91
C ARG A 206 -0.35 -13.99 10.75
N ALA A 207 -1.20 -15.00 10.87
CA ALA A 207 -0.82 -16.20 11.61
C ALA A 207 0.50 -16.78 11.06
N PRO A 208 1.46 -17.16 11.93
CA PRO A 208 2.72 -17.76 11.49
C PRO A 208 2.42 -19.01 10.67
N ARG A 209 3.06 -19.12 9.50
CA ARG A 209 2.96 -20.35 8.72
C ARG A 209 3.68 -21.46 9.47
N PRO A 210 3.11 -22.68 9.51
CA PRO A 210 3.87 -23.82 10.02
C PRO A 210 5.16 -23.95 9.21
N GLU A 211 6.25 -24.21 9.91
CA GLU A 211 7.55 -24.42 9.28
C GLU A 211 7.41 -25.56 8.26
N ARG A 212 7.82 -25.29 7.02
CA ARG A 212 7.92 -26.35 6.02
C ARG A 212 9.08 -27.25 6.45
N SER A 213 8.75 -28.44 6.89
CA SER A 213 9.68 -29.55 7.13
C SER A 213 10.39 -29.94 5.82
#